data_34fbfc422fde3eccb9327fa90c4d4154
#
_entry.id   34fbfc422fde3eccb9327fa90c4d4154
#
_cell.length_a   1.000
_cell.length_b   1.000
_cell.length_c   1.000
_cell.angle_alpha   90.00
_cell.angle_beta   90.00
_cell.angle_gamma   90.00
#
_symmetry.space_group_name_H-M   'P 1'
#
loop_
_entity.id
_entity.type
_entity.pdbx_description
1 polymer ?
#
loop_
_entity_poly.entity_id
_entity_poly.type
_entity_poly.pdbx_seq_one_letter_code
_entity_poly.pdbx_strand_id
1 'polypeptide(L)'
;MSLYFTDRENPITKDLSNFDLEDEIYYDMDILPEVKVLAAAYTPRPRNADKAAAEAARKRKVVNIYDIQPQVWTYERTVEGSDTPYRSFVHVPGHWHRNFAHAGVRALILRGIAWAGKRQDIDEFCKPGELGDTLRYVEGGAPHPGELPAHLEIHPEFDLSLVASEPLINNPMNIDWDEKGRLWVCETPEYPNGRRTANVASWKDSGALKPGVYERDPLDRISILSDRDDDGIMDHKKVFADKLELVTSFVLHQNGVIACSAPDIWFLEDTDGDEVADRRRRLYTNLGARDTHAVINNLRWGRDGWIYATHGYSSSRNVTSGNGQRSFGPIGSGVVRFKPDGSAFEQFASLGGNTWGLDTTLDGEVFYTQPTSGNPLIHVVLPEYILAQGKLPGLRGTKGLLPGAPLNPAMHLKQLAYVQVDQVGRYTA
;
A
#
# COMPACT_ATOMS: atom_id res chain seq x y z
N MET A 1 6.30 -5.86 22.97
CA MET A 1 7.36 -6.85 23.24
C MET A 1 8.46 -6.23 24.06
N SER A 2 9.14 -7.05 24.89
CA SER A 2 10.37 -6.62 25.59
C SER A 2 11.57 -7.08 24.79
N LEU A 3 12.41 -6.16 24.37
CA LEU A 3 13.64 -6.45 23.63
C LEU A 3 14.80 -6.59 24.60
N TYR A 4 15.45 -7.76 24.61
CA TYR A 4 16.57 -8.12 25.47
C TYR A 4 17.84 -8.23 24.65
N PHE A 5 18.88 -7.51 25.03
CA PHE A 5 20.18 -7.58 24.39
C PHE A 5 20.96 -8.79 24.89
N THR A 6 21.33 -9.67 23.97
CA THR A 6 22.05 -10.91 24.23
C THR A 6 23.59 -10.72 24.19
N ASP A 7 24.05 -9.70 23.48
CA ASP A 7 25.47 -9.32 23.39
C ASP A 7 25.57 -7.80 23.62
N ARG A 8 26.04 -7.42 24.80
CA ARG A 8 26.17 -6.02 25.21
C ARG A 8 27.56 -5.44 24.94
N GLU A 9 28.50 -6.28 24.56
CA GLU A 9 29.88 -5.86 24.21
C GLU A 9 30.00 -5.54 22.71
N ASN A 10 28.98 -5.90 21.92
CA ASN A 10 28.95 -5.63 20.50
C ASN A 10 28.85 -4.11 20.25
N PRO A 11 29.64 -3.53 19.35
CA PRO A 11 29.59 -2.09 19.06
C PRO A 11 28.17 -1.56 18.70
N ILE A 12 27.34 -2.41 18.13
CA ILE A 12 25.96 -2.02 17.75
C ILE A 12 25.08 -1.86 18.99
N THR A 13 25.27 -2.70 20.02
CA THR A 13 24.40 -2.79 21.19
C THR A 13 25.01 -2.21 22.46
N LYS A 14 26.26 -1.80 22.41
CA LYS A 14 26.99 -1.19 23.54
C LYS A 14 26.18 0.01 24.08
N ASP A 15 26.11 0.12 25.39
CA ASP A 15 25.39 1.15 26.13
C ASP A 15 23.85 1.15 25.95
N LEU A 16 23.29 0.14 25.28
CA LEU A 16 21.83 -0.02 25.18
C LEU A 16 21.32 -0.84 26.36
N SER A 17 20.31 -0.33 27.02
CA SER A 17 19.51 -1.06 28.00
C SER A 17 18.36 -1.80 27.33
N ASN A 18 17.90 -2.90 27.92
CA ASN A 18 16.66 -3.55 27.48
C ASN A 18 15.50 -2.55 27.55
N PHE A 19 14.59 -2.64 26.60
CA PHE A 19 13.43 -1.75 26.55
C PHE A 19 12.20 -2.45 25.97
N ASP A 20 11.04 -1.86 26.23
CA ASP A 20 9.76 -2.35 25.75
C ASP A 20 9.35 -1.58 24.49
N LEU A 21 8.83 -2.32 23.51
CA LEU A 21 8.21 -1.77 22.30
C LEU A 21 6.80 -2.31 22.17
N GLU A 22 5.91 -1.49 21.70
CA GLU A 22 4.62 -1.95 21.21
C GLU A 22 4.75 -2.28 19.71
N ASP A 23 5.07 -3.53 19.42
CA ASP A 23 5.32 -4.00 18.07
C ASP A 23 4.93 -5.45 17.91
N GLU A 24 4.87 -5.91 16.65
CA GLU A 24 4.71 -7.32 16.34
C GLU A 24 5.97 -8.10 16.69
N ILE A 25 5.80 -9.37 17.02
CA ILE A 25 6.91 -10.30 17.20
C ILE A 25 6.83 -11.34 16.10
N TYR A 26 7.89 -11.44 15.33
CA TYR A 26 8.07 -12.52 14.37
C TYR A 26 8.75 -13.69 15.08
N TYR A 27 8.20 -14.88 14.89
CA TYR A 27 8.68 -16.11 15.53
C TYR A 27 8.68 -17.27 14.54
N ASP A 28 9.33 -18.36 14.92
CA ASP A 28 9.58 -19.52 14.04
C ASP A 28 10.27 -19.12 12.71
N MET A 29 11.15 -18.12 12.78
CA MET A 29 11.96 -17.73 11.63
C MET A 29 13.07 -18.74 11.43
N ASP A 30 13.25 -19.21 10.20
CA ASP A 30 14.38 -20.05 9.81
C ASP A 30 15.57 -19.11 9.51
N ILE A 31 16.48 -19.03 10.45
CA ILE A 31 17.70 -18.21 10.36
C ILE A 31 18.95 -19.09 10.35
N LEU A 32 19.96 -18.65 9.63
CA LEU A 32 21.22 -19.39 9.54
C LEU A 32 21.88 -19.55 10.92
N PRO A 33 22.47 -20.71 11.22
CA PRO A 33 23.09 -20.94 12.51
C PRO A 33 24.33 -20.05 12.78
N GLU A 34 24.94 -19.50 11.73
CA GLU A 34 26.12 -18.65 11.81
C GLU A 34 25.80 -17.19 12.15
N VAL A 35 24.53 -16.81 12.24
CA VAL A 35 24.19 -15.43 12.62
C VAL A 35 24.55 -15.17 14.08
N LYS A 36 24.99 -13.96 14.36
CA LYS A 36 25.21 -13.48 15.70
C LYS A 36 23.97 -12.71 16.18
N VAL A 37 23.20 -13.34 17.07
CA VAL A 37 22.01 -12.69 17.65
C VAL A 37 22.45 -11.60 18.62
N LEU A 38 21.95 -10.39 18.42
CA LEU A 38 22.25 -9.21 19.22
C LEU A 38 21.13 -8.89 20.21
N ALA A 39 19.89 -9.13 19.82
CA ALA A 39 18.74 -8.95 20.68
C ALA A 39 17.64 -9.96 20.35
N ALA A 40 16.91 -10.36 21.39
CA ALA A 40 15.80 -11.29 21.32
C ALA A 40 14.59 -10.73 22.05
N ALA A 41 13.41 -11.20 21.70
CA ALA A 41 12.18 -10.87 22.39
C ALA A 41 11.53 -12.11 23.00
N TYR A 42 10.85 -11.87 24.11
CA TYR A 42 10.08 -12.88 24.82
C TYR A 42 8.62 -12.78 24.38
N THR A 43 8.07 -13.85 23.84
CA THR A 43 6.68 -13.87 23.42
C THR A 43 5.95 -15.11 23.92
N PRO A 44 4.70 -15.01 24.34
CA PRO A 44 3.86 -16.19 24.47
C PRO A 44 3.66 -16.78 23.08
N ARG A 45 4.23 -17.95 22.83
CA ARG A 45 4.03 -18.70 21.60
C ARG A 45 2.60 -19.21 21.55
N PRO A 46 1.73 -18.71 20.66
CA PRO A 46 0.45 -19.36 20.45
C PRO A 46 0.72 -20.72 19.81
N ARG A 47 0.33 -21.79 20.47
CA ARG A 47 0.45 -23.17 19.97
C ARG A 47 -0.38 -23.44 18.72
N ASN A 48 -0.64 -22.46 17.89
CA ASN A 48 -1.52 -22.55 16.72
C ASN A 48 -0.81 -22.97 15.43
N ALA A 49 0.49 -23.18 15.48
CA ALA A 49 1.22 -23.69 14.31
C ALA A 49 0.83 -25.15 13.96
N ASP A 50 0.38 -25.91 14.94
CA ASP A 50 -0.12 -27.26 14.76
C ASP A 50 -1.59 -27.36 15.22
N LYS A 51 -2.54 -27.60 14.28
CA LYS A 51 -3.96 -27.73 14.58
C LYS A 51 -4.26 -28.82 15.62
N ALA A 52 -3.50 -29.92 15.62
CA ALA A 52 -3.65 -31.00 16.58
C ALA A 52 -3.18 -30.58 17.97
N ALA A 53 -2.11 -29.79 18.07
CA ALA A 53 -1.61 -29.24 19.33
C ALA A 53 -2.56 -28.16 19.89
N ALA A 54 -3.20 -27.35 19.04
CA ALA A 54 -4.20 -26.36 19.43
C ALA A 54 -5.46 -27.03 20.02
N GLU A 55 -5.89 -28.15 19.46
CA GLU A 55 -7.04 -28.90 19.96
C GLU A 55 -6.73 -29.63 21.29
N ALA A 56 -5.53 -30.15 21.45
CA ALA A 56 -5.04 -30.71 22.71
C ALA A 56 -4.86 -29.65 23.80
N ALA A 57 -4.44 -28.44 23.43
CA ALA A 57 -4.29 -27.30 24.34
C ALA A 57 -5.64 -26.78 24.85
N ARG A 58 -6.68 -26.73 24.01
CA ARG A 58 -8.06 -26.38 24.41
C ARG A 58 -8.62 -27.33 25.48
N LYS A 59 -8.27 -28.61 25.41
CA LYS A 59 -8.74 -29.65 26.38
C LYS A 59 -7.99 -29.64 27.72
N ARG A 60 -6.80 -29.00 27.80
CA ARG A 60 -5.90 -29.10 28.96
C ARG A 60 -5.69 -27.85 29.80
N LYS A 61 -6.38 -26.73 29.55
CA LYS A 61 -6.08 -25.44 30.23
C LYS A 61 -4.57 -25.12 30.23
N VAL A 62 -3.93 -25.16 29.07
CA VAL A 62 -2.49 -25.01 28.97
C VAL A 62 -2.10 -23.54 29.08
N VAL A 63 -1.21 -23.27 30.03
CA VAL A 63 -0.48 -22.03 30.19
C VAL A 63 0.29 -21.72 28.88
N ASN A 64 0.30 -20.47 28.48
CA ASN A 64 1.10 -20.01 27.34
C ASN A 64 2.56 -20.43 27.52
N ILE A 65 3.16 -21.04 26.53
CA ILE A 65 4.59 -21.28 26.50
C ILE A 65 5.23 -20.00 26.01
N TYR A 66 6.14 -19.49 26.82
CA TYR A 66 7.00 -18.38 26.41
C TYR A 66 8.23 -18.95 25.70
N ASP A 67 8.62 -18.30 24.63
CA ASP A 67 9.79 -18.65 23.87
C ASP A 67 10.61 -17.39 23.57
N ILE A 68 11.93 -17.56 23.45
CA ILE A 68 12.85 -16.47 23.13
C ILE A 68 13.08 -16.50 21.62
N GLN A 69 12.72 -15.43 20.95
CA GLN A 69 12.83 -15.31 19.50
C GLN A 69 13.86 -14.24 19.13
N PRO A 70 14.84 -14.54 18.28
CA PRO A 70 15.75 -13.54 17.74
C PRO A 70 14.98 -12.43 17.03
N GLN A 71 15.34 -11.18 17.28
CA GLN A 71 14.72 -10.01 16.66
C GLN A 71 15.73 -9.08 16.01
N VAL A 72 17.00 -9.17 16.42
CA VAL A 72 18.10 -8.40 15.86
C VAL A 72 19.33 -9.28 15.78
N TRP A 73 20.00 -9.31 14.64
CA TRP A 73 21.23 -10.08 14.45
C TRP A 73 22.13 -9.49 13.38
N THR A 74 23.36 -9.95 13.39
CA THR A 74 24.34 -9.70 12.34
C THR A 74 24.76 -11.01 11.68
N TYR A 75 25.17 -10.90 10.43
CA TYR A 75 25.78 -11.96 9.68
C TYR A 75 27.02 -11.44 8.94
N GLU A 76 28.11 -12.15 9.06
CA GLU A 76 29.34 -11.81 8.34
C GLU A 76 29.87 -13.06 7.63
N ARG A 77 30.24 -12.90 6.37
CA ARG A 77 30.78 -13.98 5.55
C ARG A 77 31.83 -13.46 4.60
N THR A 78 32.99 -14.16 4.55
CA THR A 78 33.96 -13.92 3.49
C THR A 78 33.53 -14.66 2.22
N VAL A 79 33.50 -13.94 1.12
CA VAL A 79 33.19 -14.49 -0.21
C VAL A 79 34.50 -14.87 -0.87
N GLU A 80 34.53 -16.02 -1.55
CA GLU A 80 35.72 -16.50 -2.28
C GLU A 80 36.17 -15.44 -3.30
N GLY A 81 37.46 -15.10 -3.25
CA GLY A 81 38.05 -14.06 -4.12
C GLY A 81 37.91 -12.63 -3.58
N SER A 82 37.41 -12.44 -2.37
CA SER A 82 37.34 -11.14 -1.71
C SER A 82 38.10 -11.13 -0.39
N ASP A 83 38.97 -10.13 -0.19
CA ASP A 83 39.65 -9.92 1.08
C ASP A 83 38.76 -9.22 2.12
N THR A 84 37.57 -8.80 1.72
CA THR A 84 36.66 -8.02 2.55
C THR A 84 35.38 -8.79 2.83
N PRO A 85 35.01 -9.05 4.09
CA PRO A 85 33.82 -9.79 4.41
C PRO A 85 32.58 -9.01 4.01
N TYR A 86 31.57 -9.74 3.51
CA TYR A 86 30.19 -9.25 3.37
C TYR A 86 29.57 -9.18 4.77
N ARG A 87 28.86 -8.10 5.05
CA ARG A 87 28.15 -7.86 6.30
C ARG A 87 26.67 -7.59 6.08
N SER A 88 25.84 -8.20 6.90
CA SER A 88 24.41 -7.95 6.94
C SER A 88 23.96 -7.68 8.37
N PHE A 89 23.17 -6.65 8.54
CA PHE A 89 22.49 -6.33 9.79
C PHE A 89 21.00 -6.46 9.58
N VAL A 90 20.32 -7.15 10.47
CA VAL A 90 18.87 -7.37 10.42
C VAL A 90 18.25 -6.87 11.71
N HIS A 91 17.24 -6.04 11.54
CA HIS A 91 16.37 -5.52 12.59
C HIS A 91 14.92 -5.82 12.18
N VAL A 92 14.28 -6.74 12.88
CA VAL A 92 12.94 -7.23 12.54
C VAL A 92 11.83 -6.28 13.01
N PRO A 93 11.88 -5.73 14.25
CA PRO A 93 10.86 -4.80 14.73
C PRO A 93 10.78 -3.55 13.86
N GLY A 94 9.59 -2.98 13.64
CA GLY A 94 9.44 -1.76 12.86
C GLY A 94 8.10 -1.59 12.17
N HIS A 95 7.09 -2.40 12.55
CA HIS A 95 5.75 -2.26 12.01
C HIS A 95 5.11 -0.93 12.46
N TRP A 96 5.34 -0.52 13.71
CA TRP A 96 4.80 0.71 14.25
C TRP A 96 5.78 1.87 14.14
N HIS A 97 5.45 2.86 13.33
CA HIS A 97 6.29 4.04 13.11
C HIS A 97 6.73 4.74 14.39
N ARG A 98 5.88 4.80 15.42
CA ARG A 98 6.20 5.39 16.73
C ARG A 98 7.42 4.76 17.43
N ASN A 99 7.75 3.50 17.13
CA ASN A 99 8.92 2.84 17.73
C ASN A 99 10.23 3.45 17.27
N PHE A 100 10.26 4.06 16.09
CA PHE A 100 11.42 4.81 15.62
C PHE A 100 11.66 6.13 16.38
N ALA A 101 10.72 6.56 17.23
CA ALA A 101 10.93 7.66 18.16
C ALA A 101 11.82 7.25 19.36
N HIS A 102 11.89 5.95 19.68
CA HIS A 102 12.68 5.44 20.79
C HIS A 102 14.19 5.56 20.50
N ALA A 103 14.92 6.27 21.36
CA ALA A 103 16.34 6.54 21.16
C ALA A 103 17.19 5.26 20.97
N GLY A 104 16.89 4.21 21.74
CA GLY A 104 17.57 2.91 21.63
C GLY A 104 17.32 2.22 20.28
N VAL A 105 16.12 2.30 19.72
CA VAL A 105 15.80 1.75 18.39
C VAL A 105 16.59 2.47 17.31
N ARG A 106 16.62 3.80 17.37
CA ARG A 106 17.39 4.59 16.40
C ARG A 106 18.88 4.32 16.48
N ALA A 107 19.44 4.30 17.70
CA ALA A 107 20.84 3.96 17.89
C ALA A 107 21.17 2.58 17.31
N LEU A 108 20.36 1.58 17.61
CA LEU A 108 20.51 0.21 17.12
C LEU A 108 20.52 0.14 15.59
N ILE A 109 19.56 0.79 14.93
CA ILE A 109 19.46 0.79 13.47
C ILE A 109 20.63 1.54 12.83
N LEU A 110 20.94 2.76 13.30
CA LEU A 110 22.00 3.57 12.73
C LEU A 110 23.38 2.93 12.90
N ARG A 111 23.64 2.35 14.07
CA ARG A 111 24.87 1.59 14.32
C ARG A 111 24.94 0.32 13.48
N GLY A 112 23.80 -0.39 13.31
CA GLY A 112 23.72 -1.56 12.44
C GLY A 112 24.05 -1.24 10.99
N ILE A 113 23.52 -0.13 10.46
CA ILE A 113 23.84 0.38 9.13
C ILE A 113 25.33 0.73 9.04
N ALA A 114 25.85 1.45 10.02
CA ALA A 114 27.26 1.84 10.07
C ALA A 114 28.19 0.63 10.13
N TRP A 115 27.82 -0.41 10.89
CA TRP A 115 28.57 -1.66 10.96
C TRP A 115 28.57 -2.41 9.62
N ALA A 116 27.42 -2.50 8.97
CA ALA A 116 27.31 -3.10 7.63
C ALA A 116 28.15 -2.32 6.61
N GLY A 117 28.19 -1.00 6.73
CA GLY A 117 29.05 -0.10 5.97
C GLY A 117 30.53 -0.07 6.41
N LYS A 118 30.93 -0.91 7.37
CA LYS A 118 32.33 -1.08 7.87
C LYS A 118 32.92 0.16 8.53
N ARG A 119 32.08 1.02 9.13
CA ARG A 119 32.56 2.13 9.96
C ARG A 119 33.32 1.61 11.17
N GLN A 120 34.35 2.32 11.60
CA GLN A 120 35.29 1.85 12.68
C GLN A 120 34.90 2.35 14.07
N ASP A 121 34.18 3.46 14.18
CA ASP A 121 33.82 4.16 15.41
C ASP A 121 32.32 3.95 15.80
N ILE A 122 31.81 2.75 15.59
CA ILE A 122 30.39 2.45 15.74
C ILE A 122 29.93 2.62 17.18
N ASP A 123 30.72 2.22 18.13
CA ASP A 123 30.41 2.25 19.56
C ASP A 123 30.38 3.68 20.15
N GLU A 124 30.98 4.63 19.46
CA GLU A 124 30.89 6.06 19.77
C GLU A 124 29.84 6.80 18.91
N PHE A 125 29.32 6.12 17.90
CA PHE A 125 28.40 6.67 16.95
C PHE A 125 26.94 6.47 17.40
N CYS A 126 26.13 7.53 17.32
CA CYS A 126 24.70 7.49 17.65
C CYS A 126 24.45 6.97 19.08
N LYS A 127 25.09 7.55 20.09
CA LYS A 127 24.77 7.22 21.48
C LYS A 127 23.31 7.53 21.77
N PRO A 128 22.59 6.68 22.52
CA PRO A 128 21.16 6.88 22.78
C PRO A 128 20.83 8.25 23.37
N GLY A 129 21.66 8.77 24.26
CA GLY A 129 21.47 10.10 24.87
C GLY A 129 21.60 11.28 23.89
N GLU A 130 22.22 11.07 22.74
CA GLU A 130 22.36 12.11 21.70
C GLU A 130 21.13 12.18 20.79
N LEU A 131 20.33 11.12 20.74
CA LEU A 131 19.23 11.01 19.80
C LEU A 131 17.89 11.57 20.31
N GLY A 132 17.78 11.86 21.60
CA GLY A 132 16.54 12.31 22.24
C GLY A 132 15.38 11.31 22.09
N ASP A 133 14.33 11.47 22.88
CA ASP A 133 13.20 10.54 22.93
C ASP A 133 12.05 10.87 21.96
N THR A 134 12.16 11.95 21.23
CA THR A 134 11.11 12.40 20.30
C THR A 134 11.61 12.35 18.86
N LEU A 135 10.80 11.77 17.97
CA LEU A 135 10.89 12.11 16.55
C LEU A 135 10.61 13.62 16.43
N ARG A 136 11.65 14.41 16.54
CA ARG A 136 11.64 15.70 15.90
C ARG A 136 11.98 15.42 14.43
N TYR A 137 11.18 15.95 13.53
CA TYR A 137 11.70 16.22 12.20
C TYR A 137 12.90 17.14 12.44
N VAL A 138 14.06 16.56 12.38
CA VAL A 138 15.32 17.23 12.68
C VAL A 138 15.49 18.32 11.64
N GLU A 139 16.20 19.38 11.97
CA GLU A 139 16.88 20.21 10.96
C GLU A 139 17.50 19.27 9.91
N GLY A 140 16.98 19.28 8.67
CA GLY A 140 17.28 18.27 7.67
C GLY A 140 16.13 17.28 7.41
N GLY A 141 14.92 17.50 7.95
CA GLY A 141 13.68 16.84 7.52
C GLY A 141 13.34 17.15 6.06
N ALA A 142 12.17 16.72 5.62
CA ALA A 142 11.70 17.03 4.29
C ALA A 142 11.85 18.56 4.02
N PRO A 143 12.47 18.94 2.92
CA PRO A 143 12.59 20.37 2.58
C PRO A 143 11.22 20.99 2.41
N HIS A 144 11.16 22.29 2.57
CA HIS A 144 9.94 23.03 2.23
C HIS A 144 9.57 22.71 0.76
N PRO A 145 8.28 22.52 0.43
CA PRO A 145 7.88 22.15 -0.93
C PRO A 145 8.48 23.01 -2.04
N GLY A 146 8.60 24.32 -1.83
CA GLY A 146 9.25 25.21 -2.78
C GLY A 146 10.77 25.02 -2.94
N GLU A 147 11.43 24.35 -2.00
CA GLU A 147 12.86 24.06 -2.07
C GLU A 147 13.12 22.65 -2.67
N LEU A 148 12.07 21.83 -2.77
CA LEU A 148 12.19 20.45 -3.25
C LEU A 148 12.85 20.32 -4.63
N PRO A 149 12.59 21.17 -5.61
CA PRO A 149 13.24 21.09 -6.94
C PRO A 149 14.76 21.12 -6.87
N ALA A 150 15.35 21.85 -5.91
CA ALA A 150 16.80 21.92 -5.74
C ALA A 150 17.43 20.63 -5.19
N HIS A 151 16.62 19.72 -4.66
CA HIS A 151 17.04 18.43 -4.13
C HIS A 151 16.79 17.25 -5.07
N LEU A 152 16.25 17.50 -6.26
CA LEU A 152 15.93 16.48 -7.25
C LEU A 152 16.83 16.60 -8.47
N GLU A 153 17.35 15.47 -8.93
CA GLU A 153 18.05 15.36 -10.20
C GLU A 153 17.03 15.12 -11.31
N ILE A 154 16.90 16.07 -12.22
CA ILE A 154 15.91 16.06 -13.29
C ILE A 154 16.63 15.95 -14.61
N HIS A 155 16.08 15.17 -15.56
CA HIS A 155 16.61 15.09 -16.91
C HIS A 155 16.60 16.49 -17.55
N PRO A 156 17.68 16.89 -18.29
CA PRO A 156 17.82 18.26 -18.82
C PRO A 156 16.71 18.73 -19.75
N GLU A 157 15.92 17.81 -20.31
CA GLU A 157 14.79 18.12 -21.21
C GLU A 157 13.46 18.36 -20.44
N PHE A 158 13.46 18.27 -19.10
CA PHE A 158 12.27 18.49 -18.28
C PHE A 158 12.48 19.61 -17.29
N ASP A 159 11.42 20.35 -17.05
CA ASP A 159 11.32 21.31 -15.95
C ASP A 159 10.45 20.73 -14.85
N LEU A 160 10.73 21.09 -13.61
CA LEU A 160 9.95 20.70 -12.44
C LEU A 160 9.35 21.95 -11.80
N SER A 161 8.03 21.96 -11.68
CA SER A 161 7.30 23.01 -10.98
C SER A 161 6.45 22.43 -9.84
N LEU A 162 6.29 23.19 -8.77
CA LEU A 162 5.36 22.89 -7.70
C LEU A 162 3.96 23.31 -8.14
N VAL A 163 3.01 22.38 -8.11
CA VAL A 163 1.60 22.64 -8.47
C VAL A 163 0.74 22.86 -7.24
N ALA A 164 0.91 22.03 -6.22
CA ALA A 164 0.19 22.14 -4.95
C ALA A 164 0.94 21.42 -3.83
N SER A 165 0.78 21.89 -2.60
CA SER A 165 1.36 21.26 -1.41
C SER A 165 0.47 21.46 -0.18
N GLU A 166 0.85 20.86 0.94
CA GLU A 166 0.26 21.17 2.23
C GLU A 166 0.45 22.65 2.59
N PRO A 167 -0.51 23.30 3.23
CA PRO A 167 -1.77 22.75 3.77
C PRO A 167 -2.94 22.76 2.78
N LEU A 168 -2.74 23.17 1.53
CA LEU A 168 -3.81 23.26 0.55
C LEU A 168 -4.41 21.88 0.27
N ILE A 169 -3.56 20.87 0.12
CA ILE A 169 -3.92 19.46 -0.03
C ILE A 169 -3.45 18.65 1.17
N ASN A 170 -4.03 17.46 1.37
CA ASN A 170 -3.62 16.57 2.43
C ASN A 170 -3.67 15.11 1.94
N ASN A 171 -2.51 14.44 1.96
CA ASN A 171 -2.37 13.04 1.57
C ASN A 171 -3.09 12.72 0.24
N PRO A 172 -2.63 13.30 -0.90
CA PRO A 172 -3.25 13.09 -2.20
C PRO A 172 -3.06 11.64 -2.65
N MET A 173 -4.16 10.96 -3.02
CA MET A 173 -4.14 9.57 -3.46
C MET A 173 -4.28 9.44 -4.98
N ASN A 174 -5.07 10.31 -5.59
CA ASN A 174 -5.33 10.31 -7.01
C ASN A 174 -5.61 11.74 -7.47
N ILE A 175 -5.15 12.08 -8.67
CA ILE A 175 -5.36 13.39 -9.30
C ILE A 175 -5.84 13.23 -10.73
N ASP A 176 -6.58 14.22 -11.21
CA ASP A 176 -6.97 14.35 -12.61
C ASP A 176 -7.20 15.83 -12.95
N TRP A 177 -7.17 16.17 -14.23
CA TRP A 177 -7.40 17.53 -14.73
C TRP A 177 -8.72 17.61 -15.49
N ASP A 178 -9.49 18.65 -15.24
CA ASP A 178 -10.66 18.91 -16.04
C ASP A 178 -10.36 19.78 -17.28
N GLU A 179 -11.35 19.93 -18.13
CA GLU A 179 -11.23 20.74 -19.36
C GLU A 179 -10.98 22.24 -19.12
N LYS A 180 -11.15 22.71 -17.89
CA LYS A 180 -10.86 24.09 -17.49
C LYS A 180 -9.44 24.26 -16.93
N GLY A 181 -8.63 23.19 -16.93
CA GLY A 181 -7.28 23.21 -16.38
C GLY A 181 -7.23 23.23 -14.86
N ARG A 182 -8.29 22.83 -14.18
CA ARG A 182 -8.33 22.73 -12.72
C ARG A 182 -7.91 21.35 -12.28
N LEU A 183 -7.18 21.29 -11.18
CA LEU A 183 -6.70 20.03 -10.61
C LEU A 183 -7.75 19.46 -9.64
N TRP A 184 -8.25 18.29 -9.96
CA TRP A 184 -9.08 17.51 -9.05
C TRP A 184 -8.21 16.56 -8.24
N VAL A 185 -8.42 16.51 -6.91
CA VAL A 185 -7.59 15.74 -5.99
C VAL A 185 -8.47 14.90 -5.07
N CYS A 186 -8.19 13.61 -5.01
CA CYS A 186 -8.70 12.70 -4.01
C CYS A 186 -7.78 12.77 -2.78
N GLU A 187 -8.27 13.28 -1.67
CA GLU A 187 -7.51 13.45 -0.43
C GLU A 187 -7.96 12.42 0.62
N THR A 188 -6.99 11.68 1.18
CA THR A 188 -7.26 10.61 2.14
C THR A 188 -6.49 10.78 3.45
N PRO A 189 -6.78 11.82 4.24
CA PRO A 189 -6.08 12.07 5.51
C PRO A 189 -6.17 10.91 6.49
N GLU A 190 -7.13 10.02 6.33
CA GLU A 190 -7.35 8.87 7.21
C GLU A 190 -6.74 7.56 6.71
N TYR A 191 -6.17 7.54 5.49
CA TYR A 191 -5.52 6.33 4.96
C TYR A 191 -4.30 5.94 5.83
N PRO A 192 -4.06 4.65 6.13
CA PRO A 192 -4.82 3.49 5.63
C PRO A 192 -5.98 3.06 6.54
N ASN A 193 -6.17 3.66 7.67
CA ASN A 193 -7.08 3.14 8.71
C ASN A 193 -8.55 3.52 8.48
N GLY A 194 -8.82 4.63 7.79
CA GLY A 194 -10.14 5.22 7.76
C GLY A 194 -10.56 5.61 9.19
N ARG A 195 -11.85 5.51 9.50
CA ARG A 195 -12.35 5.78 10.86
C ARG A 195 -12.02 4.70 11.89
N ARG A 196 -11.35 3.63 11.50
CA ARG A 196 -10.94 2.56 12.42
C ARG A 196 -9.92 3.11 13.40
N THR A 197 -10.11 2.82 14.69
CA THR A 197 -9.05 3.08 15.66
C THR A 197 -7.99 1.99 15.54
N ALA A 198 -6.73 2.33 15.78
CA ALA A 198 -5.60 1.40 15.70
C ALA A 198 -5.81 0.11 16.54
N ASN A 199 -6.66 0.16 17.54
CA ASN A 199 -6.94 -0.95 18.45
C ASN A 199 -8.08 -1.89 17.99
N VAL A 200 -8.78 -1.56 16.90
CA VAL A 200 -9.91 -2.38 16.39
C VAL A 200 -9.48 -3.23 15.19
N ALA A 201 -8.26 -3.12 14.77
CA ALA A 201 -7.69 -3.92 13.69
C ALA A 201 -7.36 -5.35 14.12
N SER A 202 -8.33 -6.07 14.69
CA SER A 202 -8.26 -7.50 14.53
C SER A 202 -8.64 -7.79 13.07
N TRP A 203 -7.77 -8.43 12.35
CA TRP A 203 -7.99 -8.91 10.98
C TRP A 203 -9.30 -9.69 10.79
N LYS A 204 -9.94 -10.09 11.89
CA LYS A 204 -11.18 -10.84 11.94
C LYS A 204 -12.43 -9.96 11.91
N ASP A 205 -12.35 -8.73 12.42
CA ASP A 205 -13.48 -7.80 12.53
C ASP A 205 -13.47 -6.71 11.46
N SER A 206 -12.45 -6.69 10.59
CA SER A 206 -12.33 -5.79 9.44
C SER A 206 -13.31 -6.11 8.30
N GLY A 207 -14.28 -6.98 8.55
CA GLY A 207 -15.40 -7.17 7.65
C GLY A 207 -16.21 -5.89 7.60
N ALA A 208 -16.36 -5.34 6.39
CA ALA A 208 -17.20 -4.23 5.99
C ALA A 208 -17.25 -3.07 7.01
N LEU A 209 -16.79 -1.93 6.60
CA LEU A 209 -17.15 -0.65 7.22
C LEU A 209 -18.67 -0.61 7.34
N LYS A 210 -19.19 -0.89 8.53
CA LYS A 210 -20.63 -0.90 8.75
C LYS A 210 -21.09 0.54 8.89
N PRO A 211 -21.99 1.03 8.05
CA PRO A 211 -22.58 2.34 8.24
C PRO A 211 -23.15 2.48 9.65
N GLY A 212 -22.88 3.60 10.32
CA GLY A 212 -23.44 3.90 11.65
C GLY A 212 -22.70 3.31 12.86
N VAL A 213 -21.58 2.62 12.68
CA VAL A 213 -20.77 2.09 13.79
C VAL A 213 -19.82 3.14 14.38
N TYR A 214 -19.55 4.21 13.66
CA TYR A 214 -18.60 5.23 14.06
C TYR A 214 -19.28 6.51 14.52
N GLU A 215 -18.78 7.10 15.61
CA GLU A 215 -19.34 8.29 16.23
C GLU A 215 -19.11 9.59 15.44
N ARG A 216 -18.25 9.56 14.44
CA ARG A 216 -17.90 10.72 13.61
C ARG A 216 -17.99 10.42 12.12
N ASP A 217 -18.16 11.46 11.32
CA ASP A 217 -18.06 11.38 9.88
C ASP A 217 -16.61 11.07 9.44
N PRO A 218 -16.41 10.39 8.29
CA PRO A 218 -15.09 10.24 7.69
C PRO A 218 -14.57 11.58 7.15
N LEU A 219 -13.25 11.71 7.06
CA LEU A 219 -12.57 12.96 6.70
C LEU A 219 -12.07 12.99 5.25
N ASP A 220 -12.12 11.88 4.55
CA ASP A 220 -11.67 11.82 3.17
C ASP A 220 -12.60 12.61 2.26
N ARG A 221 -12.03 13.18 1.20
CA ARG A 221 -12.76 14.10 0.32
C ARG A 221 -12.18 14.13 -1.09
N ILE A 222 -12.94 14.71 -2.00
CA ILE A 222 -12.49 15.09 -3.34
C ILE A 222 -12.59 16.61 -3.44
N SER A 223 -11.50 17.24 -3.84
CA SER A 223 -11.37 18.68 -3.93
C SER A 223 -11.02 19.13 -5.34
N ILE A 224 -11.45 20.32 -5.69
CA ILE A 224 -11.11 21.04 -6.92
C ILE A 224 -10.14 22.15 -6.54
N LEU A 225 -8.97 22.15 -7.17
CA LEU A 225 -7.99 23.20 -7.02
C LEU A 225 -7.95 24.06 -8.28
N SER A 226 -7.76 25.34 -8.11
CA SER A 226 -7.59 26.29 -9.20
C SER A 226 -6.44 27.25 -8.90
N ASP A 227 -5.77 27.66 -9.94
CA ASP A 227 -4.81 28.72 -9.99
C ASP A 227 -5.58 30.00 -10.37
N ARG A 228 -5.62 30.99 -9.50
CA ARG A 228 -6.38 32.22 -9.69
C ARG A 228 -5.56 33.38 -10.20
N ASP A 229 -4.25 33.34 -9.99
CA ASP A 229 -3.33 34.39 -10.40
C ASP A 229 -2.43 33.98 -11.58
N ASP A 230 -2.64 32.77 -12.11
CA ASP A 230 -2.03 32.25 -13.33
C ASP A 230 -0.50 32.11 -13.21
N ASP A 231 -0.02 31.76 -11.99
CA ASP A 231 1.40 31.55 -11.72
C ASP A 231 1.84 30.08 -11.86
N GLY A 232 0.90 29.17 -12.13
CA GLY A 232 1.12 27.73 -12.26
C GLY A 232 0.99 26.96 -10.94
N ILE A 233 0.74 27.65 -9.83
CA ILE A 233 0.55 27.05 -8.50
C ILE A 233 -0.91 27.17 -8.08
N MET A 234 -1.50 26.08 -7.66
CA MET A 234 -2.87 26.08 -7.16
C MET A 234 -2.95 26.84 -5.84
N ASP A 235 -3.73 27.91 -5.80
CA ASP A 235 -3.90 28.79 -4.65
C ASP A 235 -5.31 28.76 -4.06
N HIS A 236 -6.26 28.18 -4.77
CA HIS A 236 -7.64 28.08 -4.32
C HIS A 236 -8.14 26.65 -4.30
N LYS A 237 -8.91 26.32 -3.28
CA LYS A 237 -9.51 24.97 -3.08
C LYS A 237 -10.99 25.07 -2.81
N LYS A 238 -11.75 24.25 -3.49
CA LYS A 238 -13.15 23.97 -3.23
C LYS A 238 -13.35 22.49 -2.98
N VAL A 239 -14.00 22.12 -1.87
CA VAL A 239 -14.33 20.73 -1.59
C VAL A 239 -15.56 20.36 -2.43
N PHE A 240 -15.39 19.45 -3.37
CA PHE A 240 -16.47 18.94 -4.23
C PHE A 240 -17.33 17.91 -3.51
N ALA A 241 -16.69 16.96 -2.81
CA ALA A 241 -17.40 15.95 -2.02
C ALA A 241 -16.59 15.62 -0.78
N ASP A 242 -17.23 15.62 0.37
CA ASP A 242 -16.65 15.28 1.67
C ASP A 242 -17.24 13.98 2.24
N LYS A 243 -16.84 13.63 3.48
CA LYS A 243 -17.39 12.50 4.24
C LYS A 243 -17.32 11.18 3.46
N LEU A 244 -16.21 10.98 2.76
CA LEU A 244 -15.91 9.76 2.06
C LEU A 244 -15.05 8.86 2.96
N GLU A 245 -15.20 7.57 2.82
CA GLU A 245 -14.43 6.58 3.58
C GLU A 245 -13.42 5.90 2.67
N LEU A 246 -12.12 6.00 2.96
CA LEU A 246 -11.05 5.37 2.17
C LEU A 246 -11.23 5.62 0.67
N VAL A 247 -11.36 6.89 0.29
CA VAL A 247 -11.47 7.25 -1.11
C VAL A 247 -10.10 7.10 -1.79
N THR A 248 -9.98 6.17 -2.73
CA THR A 248 -8.70 5.78 -3.32
C THR A 248 -8.51 6.25 -4.74
N SER A 249 -9.58 6.55 -5.44
CA SER A 249 -9.52 6.99 -6.83
C SER A 249 -10.86 7.51 -7.31
N PHE A 250 -10.82 8.31 -8.36
CA PHE A 250 -11.99 8.79 -9.08
C PHE A 250 -11.70 8.93 -10.58
N VAL A 251 -12.74 9.08 -11.37
CA VAL A 251 -12.71 9.58 -12.75
C VAL A 251 -13.79 10.65 -12.91
N LEU A 252 -13.50 11.67 -13.71
CA LEU A 252 -14.49 12.69 -14.09
C LEU A 252 -15.61 12.05 -14.93
N HIS A 253 -16.84 12.37 -14.62
CA HIS A 253 -18.02 11.83 -15.33
C HIS A 253 -19.17 12.82 -15.29
N GLN A 254 -19.63 13.25 -16.47
CA GLN A 254 -20.75 14.21 -16.59
C GLN A 254 -20.50 15.47 -15.74
N ASN A 255 -21.42 15.80 -14.85
CA ASN A 255 -21.37 16.91 -13.91
C ASN A 255 -20.81 16.50 -12.54
N GLY A 256 -19.91 15.54 -12.48
CA GLY A 256 -19.33 15.07 -11.22
C GLY A 256 -18.25 14.03 -11.41
N VAL A 257 -18.17 13.09 -10.47
CA VAL A 257 -17.14 12.04 -10.47
C VAL A 257 -17.72 10.67 -10.12
N ILE A 258 -17.15 9.64 -10.71
CA ILE A 258 -17.31 8.28 -10.21
C ILE A 258 -16.10 7.97 -9.34
N ALA A 259 -16.31 7.65 -8.06
CA ALA A 259 -15.27 7.49 -7.07
C ALA A 259 -15.34 6.14 -6.36
N CYS A 260 -14.16 5.54 -6.12
CA CYS A 260 -14.01 4.41 -5.21
C CYS A 260 -13.90 4.93 -3.79
N SER A 261 -14.86 4.59 -2.97
CA SER A 261 -14.86 4.82 -1.52
C SER A 261 -15.32 3.52 -0.86
N ALA A 262 -14.34 2.65 -0.56
CA ALA A 262 -14.62 1.28 -0.13
C ALA A 262 -15.56 1.22 1.09
N PRO A 263 -16.57 0.34 1.09
CA PRO A 263 -16.78 -0.79 0.18
C PRO A 263 -17.63 -0.50 -1.08
N ASP A 264 -17.77 0.75 -1.44
CA ASP A 264 -18.71 1.21 -2.47
C ASP A 264 -17.99 1.92 -3.63
N ILE A 265 -18.66 1.97 -4.77
CA ILE A 265 -18.36 2.90 -5.85
C ILE A 265 -19.56 3.82 -6.00
N TRP A 266 -19.29 5.11 -5.97
CA TRP A 266 -20.29 6.17 -5.98
C TRP A 266 -20.21 6.99 -7.25
N PHE A 267 -21.37 7.44 -7.75
CA PHE A 267 -21.45 8.61 -8.59
C PHE A 267 -21.85 9.79 -7.70
N LEU A 268 -20.96 10.76 -7.61
CA LEU A 268 -21.10 11.99 -6.86
C LEU A 268 -21.34 13.10 -7.87
N GLU A 269 -22.47 13.74 -7.79
CA GLU A 269 -23.00 14.60 -8.83
C GLU A 269 -23.37 15.97 -8.26
N ASP A 270 -22.96 17.01 -8.96
CA ASP A 270 -23.38 18.39 -8.78
C ASP A 270 -24.57 18.64 -9.69
N THR A 271 -25.78 18.85 -9.14
CA THR A 271 -26.99 18.98 -9.94
C THR A 271 -27.43 20.43 -10.13
N ASP A 272 -26.88 21.37 -9.38
CA ASP A 272 -27.23 22.80 -9.45
C ASP A 272 -26.09 23.70 -9.97
N GLY A 273 -24.90 23.13 -10.21
CA GLY A 273 -23.78 23.81 -10.84
C GLY A 273 -22.93 24.63 -9.88
N ASP A 274 -23.04 24.38 -8.58
CA ASP A 274 -22.28 25.09 -7.56
C ASP A 274 -20.93 24.47 -7.24
N GLU A 275 -20.55 23.39 -7.95
CA GLU A 275 -19.31 22.63 -7.80
C GLU A 275 -19.20 21.89 -6.45
N VAL A 276 -20.32 21.54 -5.85
CA VAL A 276 -20.45 20.67 -4.68
C VAL A 276 -21.38 19.51 -5.01
N ALA A 277 -20.99 18.30 -4.70
CA ALA A 277 -21.81 17.12 -4.94
C ALA A 277 -23.01 17.08 -3.99
N ASP A 278 -24.19 17.41 -4.50
CA ASP A 278 -25.47 17.42 -3.77
C ASP A 278 -26.24 16.09 -3.94
N ARG A 279 -25.89 15.29 -4.94
CA ARG A 279 -26.48 13.97 -5.16
C ARG A 279 -25.40 12.88 -5.14
N ARG A 280 -25.67 11.83 -4.34
CA ARG A 280 -24.80 10.67 -4.21
C ARG A 280 -25.55 9.41 -4.60
N ARG A 281 -25.13 8.76 -5.68
CA ARG A 281 -25.71 7.51 -6.15
C ARG A 281 -24.70 6.39 -6.07
N ARG A 282 -24.99 5.38 -5.25
CA ARG A 282 -24.18 4.18 -5.15
C ARG A 282 -24.36 3.33 -6.40
N LEU A 283 -23.29 3.10 -7.14
CA LEU A 283 -23.28 2.31 -8.35
C LEU A 283 -23.05 0.82 -8.06
N TYR A 284 -22.06 0.55 -7.21
CA TYR A 284 -21.68 -0.80 -6.78
C TYR A 284 -21.38 -0.83 -5.30
N THR A 285 -21.51 -2.03 -4.70
CA THR A 285 -21.26 -2.23 -3.27
C THR A 285 -20.72 -3.63 -2.99
N ASN A 286 -20.37 -3.89 -1.71
CA ASN A 286 -19.77 -5.12 -1.22
C ASN A 286 -18.37 -5.38 -1.77
N LEU A 287 -17.64 -4.33 -2.11
CA LEU A 287 -16.23 -4.41 -2.40
C LEU A 287 -15.44 -4.69 -1.13
N GLY A 288 -14.45 -5.55 -1.24
CA GLY A 288 -13.61 -5.92 -0.09
C GLY A 288 -12.81 -4.73 0.44
N ALA A 289 -12.85 -4.54 1.76
CA ALA A 289 -12.08 -3.52 2.47
C ALA A 289 -11.36 -4.11 3.71
N ARG A 290 -11.09 -5.40 3.68
CA ARG A 290 -10.45 -6.11 4.78
C ARG A 290 -9.01 -5.64 4.99
N ASP A 291 -8.24 -5.57 3.91
CA ASP A 291 -6.93 -4.96 3.85
C ASP A 291 -7.07 -3.61 3.15
N THR A 292 -6.96 -2.54 3.91
CA THR A 292 -7.18 -1.18 3.41
C THR A 292 -6.09 -0.70 2.46
N HIS A 293 -4.92 -1.34 2.47
CA HIS A 293 -3.86 -1.10 1.48
C HIS A 293 -4.14 -1.80 0.14
N ALA A 294 -5.18 -2.64 0.06
CA ALA A 294 -5.44 -3.52 -1.05
C ALA A 294 -6.91 -3.49 -1.52
N VAL A 295 -7.55 -2.35 -1.36
CA VAL A 295 -8.91 -2.08 -1.85
C VAL A 295 -8.92 -1.76 -3.35
N ILE A 296 -10.11 -1.57 -3.91
CA ILE A 296 -10.25 -1.08 -5.28
C ILE A 296 -9.67 0.33 -5.43
N ASN A 297 -8.95 0.58 -6.52
CA ASN A 297 -8.23 1.82 -6.76
C ASN A 297 -7.93 2.06 -8.24
N ASN A 298 -7.31 3.18 -8.57
CA ASN A 298 -6.82 3.54 -9.91
C ASN A 298 -7.85 3.43 -11.03
N LEU A 299 -8.96 4.15 -10.90
CA LEU A 299 -9.96 4.25 -11.96
C LEU A 299 -9.38 4.93 -13.21
N ARG A 300 -9.67 4.34 -14.37
CA ARG A 300 -9.34 4.91 -15.68
C ARG A 300 -10.45 4.63 -16.69
N TRP A 301 -10.80 5.62 -17.48
CA TRP A 301 -11.68 5.42 -18.61
C TRP A 301 -11.00 4.58 -19.69
N GLY A 302 -11.64 3.47 -20.06
CA GLY A 302 -11.29 2.74 -21.26
C GLY A 302 -11.95 3.35 -22.49
N ARG A 303 -11.36 3.10 -23.67
CA ARG A 303 -11.90 3.58 -24.95
C ARG A 303 -13.19 2.86 -25.38
N ASP A 304 -13.50 1.77 -24.73
CA ASP A 304 -14.69 0.95 -24.93
C ASP A 304 -15.89 1.41 -24.07
N GLY A 305 -15.75 2.53 -23.37
CA GLY A 305 -16.78 3.09 -22.49
C GLY A 305 -16.98 2.28 -21.19
N TRP A 306 -15.97 1.52 -20.80
CA TRP A 306 -15.86 0.92 -19.48
C TRP A 306 -14.90 1.75 -18.60
N ILE A 307 -15.08 1.68 -17.31
CA ILE A 307 -14.11 2.17 -16.33
C ILE A 307 -13.32 0.97 -15.84
N TYR A 308 -12.01 1.05 -15.97
CA TYR A 308 -11.08 0.05 -15.48
C TYR A 308 -10.56 0.46 -14.11
N ALA A 309 -10.24 -0.52 -13.27
CA ALA A 309 -9.69 -0.32 -11.94
C ALA A 309 -8.79 -1.48 -11.56
N THR A 310 -7.90 -1.26 -10.59
CA THR A 310 -7.17 -2.33 -9.93
C THR A 310 -7.85 -2.72 -8.62
N HIS A 311 -7.70 -3.98 -8.23
CA HIS A 311 -8.21 -4.54 -6.99
C HIS A 311 -7.15 -5.44 -6.36
N GLY A 312 -6.80 -5.17 -5.12
CA GLY A 312 -5.74 -5.90 -4.41
C GLY A 312 -6.25 -7.08 -3.58
N TYR A 313 -5.53 -7.41 -2.51
CA TYR A 313 -5.78 -8.60 -1.65
C TYR A 313 -7.11 -8.59 -0.91
N SER A 314 -7.79 -7.45 -0.80
CA SER A 314 -9.05 -7.36 -0.07
C SER A 314 -10.13 -8.30 -0.59
N SER A 315 -10.02 -8.75 -1.83
CA SER A 315 -10.94 -9.68 -2.49
C SER A 315 -12.40 -9.48 -2.15
N SER A 316 -13.23 -9.29 -3.14
CA SER A 316 -14.67 -9.09 -2.95
C SER A 316 -15.40 -10.42 -3.12
N ARG A 317 -16.16 -10.85 -2.13
CA ARG A 317 -16.86 -12.15 -2.19
C ARG A 317 -18.05 -12.14 -3.15
N ASN A 318 -18.74 -11.01 -3.23
CA ASN A 318 -19.91 -10.85 -4.07
C ASN A 318 -20.19 -9.37 -4.32
N VAL A 319 -19.64 -8.81 -5.37
CA VAL A 319 -19.95 -7.44 -5.80
C VAL A 319 -21.38 -7.39 -6.27
N THR A 320 -22.13 -6.38 -5.84
CA THR A 320 -23.52 -6.17 -6.27
C THR A 320 -23.74 -4.76 -6.80
N SER A 321 -24.84 -4.58 -7.54
CA SER A 321 -25.32 -3.23 -7.84
C SER A 321 -25.57 -2.43 -6.57
N GLY A 322 -25.53 -1.11 -6.66
CA GLY A 322 -25.67 -0.23 -5.50
C GLY A 322 -26.96 -0.41 -4.70
N ASN A 323 -28.01 -0.90 -5.31
CA ASN A 323 -29.28 -1.26 -4.64
C ASN A 323 -29.32 -2.72 -4.14
N GLY A 324 -28.24 -3.49 -4.35
CA GLY A 324 -28.12 -4.88 -3.94
C GLY A 324 -28.93 -5.90 -4.74
N GLN A 325 -29.67 -5.47 -5.77
CA GLN A 325 -30.59 -6.35 -6.50
C GLN A 325 -29.89 -7.28 -7.51
N ARG A 326 -28.74 -6.85 -8.05
CA ARG A 326 -27.99 -7.62 -9.04
C ARG A 326 -26.63 -8.01 -8.48
N SER A 327 -26.32 -9.29 -8.55
CA SER A 327 -24.98 -9.84 -8.19
C SER A 327 -24.11 -9.94 -9.43
N PHE A 328 -22.84 -9.55 -9.30
CA PHE A 328 -21.81 -9.71 -10.32
C PHE A 328 -20.80 -10.81 -9.94
N GLY A 329 -20.91 -11.36 -8.73
CA GLY A 329 -20.09 -12.44 -8.25
C GLY A 329 -18.79 -11.97 -7.55
N PRO A 330 -17.88 -12.91 -7.28
CA PRO A 330 -16.64 -12.63 -6.59
C PRO A 330 -15.60 -12.01 -7.50
N ILE A 331 -14.78 -11.11 -6.92
CA ILE A 331 -13.65 -10.46 -7.58
C ILE A 331 -12.38 -10.74 -6.77
N GLY A 332 -11.32 -11.13 -7.45
CA GLY A 332 -9.98 -11.30 -6.88
C GLY A 332 -9.05 -10.13 -7.19
N SER A 333 -7.76 -10.31 -6.84
CA SER A 333 -6.74 -9.33 -7.19
C SER A 333 -6.50 -9.27 -8.70
N GLY A 334 -6.20 -8.09 -9.21
CA GLY A 334 -5.91 -7.84 -10.62
C GLY A 334 -6.63 -6.62 -11.16
N VAL A 335 -7.00 -6.66 -12.41
CA VAL A 335 -7.75 -5.62 -13.09
C VAL A 335 -9.22 -6.00 -13.17
N VAL A 336 -10.08 -5.08 -12.83
CA VAL A 336 -11.54 -5.15 -12.99
C VAL A 336 -12.00 -4.06 -13.92
N ARG A 337 -13.21 -4.19 -14.49
CA ARG A 337 -13.86 -3.10 -15.19
C ARG A 337 -15.36 -3.09 -14.93
N PHE A 338 -15.96 -1.94 -15.06
CA PHE A 338 -17.38 -1.77 -14.79
C PHE A 338 -17.99 -0.66 -15.65
N LYS A 339 -19.31 -0.69 -15.78
CA LYS A 339 -20.07 0.35 -16.50
C LYS A 339 -20.43 1.51 -15.57
N PRO A 340 -20.38 2.77 -16.06
CA PRO A 340 -20.67 3.96 -15.26
C PRO A 340 -22.13 4.06 -14.79
N ASP A 341 -23.02 3.31 -15.39
CA ASP A 341 -24.45 3.29 -15.06
C ASP A 341 -24.82 2.26 -13.96
N GLY A 342 -23.87 1.41 -13.54
CA GLY A 342 -24.11 0.34 -12.57
C GLY A 342 -24.59 -0.97 -13.19
N SER A 343 -24.60 -1.08 -14.52
CA SER A 343 -25.20 -2.23 -15.23
C SER A 343 -24.32 -3.46 -15.33
N ALA A 344 -22.99 -3.33 -15.24
CA ALA A 344 -22.06 -4.45 -15.39
C ALA A 344 -20.79 -4.24 -14.60
N PHE A 345 -20.28 -5.32 -13.98
CA PHE A 345 -19.02 -5.38 -13.26
C PHE A 345 -18.34 -6.73 -13.51
N GLU A 346 -17.07 -6.75 -13.88
CA GLU A 346 -16.39 -8.00 -14.19
C GLU A 346 -14.89 -7.96 -13.90
N GLN A 347 -14.31 -9.14 -13.63
CA GLN A 347 -12.87 -9.32 -13.58
C GLN A 347 -12.31 -9.29 -15.00
N PHE A 348 -11.44 -8.34 -15.30
CA PHE A 348 -10.81 -8.23 -16.61
C PHE A 348 -9.53 -9.06 -16.71
N ALA A 349 -8.66 -8.94 -15.70
CA ALA A 349 -7.47 -9.75 -15.60
C ALA A 349 -7.21 -10.11 -14.13
N SER A 350 -6.65 -11.29 -13.89
CA SER A 350 -6.44 -11.80 -12.55
C SER A 350 -4.99 -12.22 -12.37
N LEU A 351 -4.31 -11.53 -11.46
CA LEU A 351 -3.00 -11.92 -10.98
C LEU A 351 -2.90 -11.51 -9.50
N GLY A 352 -2.64 -12.48 -8.63
CA GLY A 352 -2.55 -12.23 -7.19
C GLY A 352 -1.53 -11.15 -6.86
N GLY A 353 -1.82 -10.34 -5.86
CA GLY A 353 -0.95 -9.28 -5.39
C GLY A 353 -1.70 -8.05 -4.94
N ASN A 354 -0.95 -7.08 -4.44
CA ASN A 354 -1.46 -5.76 -4.11
C ASN A 354 -1.32 -4.87 -5.35
N THR A 355 -2.36 -4.81 -6.16
CA THR A 355 -2.34 -4.08 -7.43
C THR A 355 -2.63 -2.61 -7.21
N TRP A 356 -1.68 -1.77 -7.62
CA TRP A 356 -1.78 -0.32 -7.65
C TRP A 356 -1.18 0.19 -8.96
N GLY A 357 -1.73 1.27 -9.50
CA GLY A 357 -1.32 1.81 -10.78
C GLY A 357 -1.91 1.04 -11.97
N LEU A 358 -2.66 1.75 -12.79
CA LEU A 358 -3.28 1.24 -14.00
C LEU A 358 -3.27 2.35 -15.03
N ASP A 359 -2.96 2.00 -16.26
CA ASP A 359 -3.17 2.89 -17.40
C ASP A 359 -3.40 2.10 -18.68
N THR A 360 -3.85 2.80 -19.71
CA THR A 360 -4.12 2.21 -21.03
C THR A 360 -3.42 3.00 -22.11
N THR A 361 -2.90 2.29 -23.12
CA THR A 361 -2.35 2.94 -24.31
C THR A 361 -3.45 3.53 -25.19
N LEU A 362 -3.04 4.29 -26.20
CA LEU A 362 -3.93 4.82 -27.22
C LEU A 362 -4.68 3.73 -27.99
N ASP A 363 -4.11 2.55 -28.11
CA ASP A 363 -4.68 1.38 -28.79
C ASP A 363 -5.54 0.52 -27.86
N GLY A 364 -5.64 0.89 -26.56
CA GLY A 364 -6.49 0.20 -25.57
C GLY A 364 -5.78 -0.95 -24.87
N GLU A 365 -4.47 -1.09 -25.01
CA GLU A 365 -3.67 -2.04 -24.23
C GLU A 365 -3.66 -1.64 -22.76
N VAL A 366 -3.84 -2.60 -21.87
CA VAL A 366 -3.95 -2.36 -20.43
C VAL A 366 -2.66 -2.74 -19.71
N PHE A 367 -2.12 -1.79 -18.96
CA PHE A 367 -0.95 -1.99 -18.10
C PHE A 367 -1.31 -1.73 -16.64
N TYR A 368 -0.73 -2.51 -15.73
CA TYR A 368 -0.89 -2.28 -14.29
C TYR A 368 0.35 -2.69 -13.51
N THR A 369 0.42 -2.30 -12.25
CA THR A 369 1.57 -2.55 -11.38
C THR A 369 1.21 -3.40 -10.17
N GLN A 370 2.22 -4.10 -9.66
CA GLN A 370 2.15 -4.90 -8.44
C GLN A 370 3.37 -4.65 -7.57
N PRO A 371 3.34 -3.68 -6.65
CA PRO A 371 4.52 -3.31 -5.88
C PRO A 371 5.04 -4.43 -4.97
N THR A 372 4.18 -5.33 -4.50
CA THR A 372 4.55 -6.36 -3.50
C THR A 372 5.04 -7.68 -4.09
N SER A 373 4.97 -7.89 -5.39
CA SER A 373 5.28 -9.20 -6.01
C SER A 373 6.54 -9.23 -6.87
N GLY A 374 7.32 -8.16 -6.85
CA GLY A 374 8.53 -8.05 -7.67
C GLY A 374 8.27 -7.93 -9.17
N ASN A 375 7.05 -7.61 -9.58
CA ASN A 375 6.68 -7.34 -10.97
C ASN A 375 6.21 -5.91 -11.09
N PRO A 376 7.10 -4.98 -11.40
CA PRO A 376 6.79 -3.57 -11.38
C PRO A 376 5.77 -3.16 -12.45
N LEU A 377 5.73 -3.87 -13.57
CA LEU A 377 4.82 -3.57 -14.68
C LEU A 377 4.29 -4.85 -15.31
N ILE A 378 3.00 -4.91 -15.53
CA ILE A 378 2.30 -6.04 -16.14
C ILE A 378 1.45 -5.54 -17.30
N HIS A 379 1.67 -6.11 -18.46
CA HIS A 379 0.83 -5.91 -19.63
C HIS A 379 -0.23 -7.00 -19.70
N VAL A 380 -1.49 -6.63 -19.85
CA VAL A 380 -2.59 -7.58 -19.97
C VAL A 380 -2.83 -7.90 -21.43
N VAL A 381 -2.50 -9.12 -21.82
CA VAL A 381 -2.84 -9.66 -23.15
C VAL A 381 -3.91 -10.72 -22.99
N LEU A 382 -5.04 -10.53 -23.61
CA LEU A 382 -6.13 -11.50 -23.60
C LEU A 382 -5.85 -12.56 -24.68
N PRO A 383 -5.97 -13.86 -24.35
CA PRO A 383 -5.86 -14.92 -25.34
C PRO A 383 -6.87 -14.74 -26.48
N GLU A 384 -6.45 -15.07 -27.70
CA GLU A 384 -7.27 -14.91 -28.90
C GLU A 384 -8.64 -15.59 -28.80
N TYR A 385 -8.71 -16.78 -28.18
CA TYR A 385 -9.98 -17.48 -27.99
C TYR A 385 -10.95 -16.74 -27.04
N ILE A 386 -10.44 -15.96 -26.08
CA ILE A 386 -11.26 -15.10 -25.21
C ILE A 386 -11.81 -13.93 -26.03
N LEU A 387 -10.95 -13.31 -26.84
CA LEU A 387 -11.36 -12.23 -27.72
C LEU A 387 -12.41 -12.68 -28.74
N ALA A 388 -12.22 -13.88 -29.31
CA ALA A 388 -13.17 -14.46 -30.26
C ALA A 388 -14.55 -14.75 -29.68
N GLN A 389 -14.68 -14.91 -28.37
CA GLN A 389 -15.98 -15.10 -27.70
C GLN A 389 -16.79 -13.80 -27.60
N GLY A 390 -16.21 -12.65 -27.86
CA GLY A 390 -16.85 -11.34 -27.74
C GLY A 390 -17.28 -10.95 -26.32
N LYS A 391 -16.91 -11.75 -25.32
CA LYS A 391 -17.12 -11.48 -23.89
C LYS A 391 -16.01 -12.12 -23.08
N LEU A 392 -15.71 -11.53 -21.95
CA LEU A 392 -14.82 -12.16 -20.97
C LEU A 392 -15.60 -13.30 -20.29
N PRO A 393 -15.12 -14.55 -20.35
CA PRO A 393 -15.67 -15.59 -19.50
C PRO A 393 -15.50 -15.12 -18.07
N GLY A 394 -16.49 -15.31 -17.22
CA GLY A 394 -16.49 -14.84 -15.82
C GLY A 394 -15.22 -15.25 -15.09
N LEU A 395 -14.20 -14.44 -15.20
CA LEU A 395 -12.90 -14.62 -14.63
C LEU A 395 -13.02 -14.33 -13.14
N ARG A 396 -13.17 -15.37 -12.36
CA ARG A 396 -13.43 -15.28 -10.93
C ARG A 396 -12.17 -15.59 -10.16
N GLY A 397 -11.54 -14.53 -9.66
CA GLY A 397 -10.39 -14.63 -8.77
C GLY A 397 -9.13 -15.16 -9.44
N THR A 398 -8.03 -15.13 -8.74
CA THR A 398 -6.71 -15.56 -9.22
C THR A 398 -6.63 -17.05 -9.54
N LYS A 399 -7.48 -17.87 -8.91
CA LYS A 399 -7.54 -19.32 -9.14
C LYS A 399 -8.50 -19.72 -10.27
N GLY A 400 -9.30 -18.79 -10.79
CA GLY A 400 -10.32 -19.10 -11.77
C GLY A 400 -9.92 -18.83 -13.21
N LEU A 401 -8.82 -18.15 -13.42
CA LEU A 401 -8.25 -17.91 -14.72
C LEU A 401 -7.40 -19.09 -15.12
N LEU A 402 -8.06 -20.15 -15.62
CA LEU A 402 -7.40 -21.28 -16.22
C LEU A 402 -6.34 -21.90 -15.30
N PRO A 403 -6.73 -22.65 -14.25
CA PRO A 403 -5.79 -23.35 -13.39
C PRO A 403 -4.86 -24.22 -14.23
N GLY A 404 -3.56 -23.99 -14.11
CA GLY A 404 -2.55 -24.74 -14.87
C GLY A 404 -2.41 -24.35 -16.34
N ALA A 405 -3.19 -23.38 -16.83
CA ALA A 405 -2.92 -22.86 -18.16
C ALA A 405 -1.75 -21.88 -18.09
N PRO A 406 -0.81 -21.99 -19.02
CA PRO A 406 0.21 -20.97 -19.22
C PRO A 406 -0.40 -19.62 -19.65
N LEU A 407 -1.69 -19.47 -19.51
CA LEU A 407 -2.53 -18.44 -20.07
C LEU A 407 -3.33 -17.68 -19.01
N ASN A 408 -2.84 -17.57 -17.80
CA ASN A 408 -3.08 -16.31 -17.13
C ASN A 408 -2.31 -15.27 -17.96
N PRO A 409 -2.95 -14.42 -18.78
CA PRO A 409 -2.23 -13.55 -19.69
C PRO A 409 -1.21 -12.71 -18.93
N ALA A 410 -1.60 -12.25 -17.74
CA ALA A 410 -0.72 -11.48 -16.88
C ALA A 410 0.48 -12.31 -16.38
N MET A 411 0.32 -13.60 -16.08
CA MET A 411 1.45 -14.46 -15.72
C MET A 411 2.35 -14.78 -16.90
N HIS A 412 1.79 -14.99 -18.07
CA HIS A 412 2.58 -15.22 -19.28
C HIS A 412 3.43 -14.01 -19.61
N LEU A 413 2.83 -12.82 -19.57
CA LEU A 413 3.52 -11.57 -19.81
C LEU A 413 4.39 -11.11 -18.65
N LYS A 414 4.19 -11.65 -17.46
CA LYS A 414 5.04 -11.38 -16.32
C LYS A 414 6.52 -11.53 -16.66
N GLN A 415 6.91 -12.61 -17.31
CA GLN A 415 8.29 -12.80 -17.71
C GLN A 415 8.68 -11.86 -18.86
N LEU A 416 7.83 -11.69 -19.84
CA LEU A 416 8.09 -10.78 -20.95
C LEU A 416 8.16 -9.34 -20.49
N ALA A 417 7.20 -8.88 -19.70
CA ALA A 417 7.21 -7.53 -19.16
C ALA A 417 8.42 -7.28 -18.24
N TYR A 418 8.80 -8.26 -17.43
CA TYR A 418 9.97 -8.15 -16.56
C TYR A 418 11.28 -8.12 -17.36
N VAL A 419 11.37 -8.88 -18.44
CA VAL A 419 12.54 -8.89 -19.34
C VAL A 419 12.61 -7.65 -20.21
N GLN A 420 11.46 -7.06 -20.52
CA GLN A 420 11.38 -5.89 -21.41
C GLN A 420 11.56 -4.54 -20.69
N VAL A 421 11.44 -4.51 -19.37
CA VAL A 421 11.74 -3.32 -18.57
C VAL A 421 13.18 -3.42 -18.10
N ASP A 422 14.07 -2.68 -18.70
CA ASP A 422 15.46 -2.62 -18.26
C ASP A 422 15.59 -1.88 -16.91
N GLN A 423 16.78 -1.95 -16.31
CA GLN A 423 17.05 -1.32 -15.02
C GLN A 423 16.91 0.21 -15.01
N VAL A 424 16.73 0.82 -16.18
CA VAL A 424 16.52 2.26 -16.35
C VAL A 424 15.07 2.58 -16.68
N GLY A 425 14.18 1.58 -16.59
CA GLY A 425 12.74 1.76 -16.84
C GLY A 425 12.40 1.88 -18.34
N ARG A 426 13.30 1.50 -19.23
CA ARG A 426 12.99 1.47 -20.66
C ARG A 426 12.29 0.18 -21.04
N TYR A 427 11.18 0.30 -21.73
CA TYR A 427 10.51 -0.82 -22.35
C TYR A 427 11.24 -1.13 -23.68
N THR A 428 11.91 -2.25 -23.72
CA THR A 428 12.55 -2.75 -24.95
C THR A 428 11.63 -3.76 -25.58
N ALA A 429 11.11 -3.44 -26.76
CA ALA A 429 10.24 -4.31 -27.54
C ALA A 429 10.99 -5.55 -28.07
#